data_87c3727098d440548bbcd97017c2acf6
#
_entry.id   87c3727098d440548bbcd97017c2acf6
#
_cell.length_a   1.000
_cell.length_b   1.000
_cell.length_c   1.000
_cell.angle_alpha   90.00
_cell.angle_beta   90.00
_cell.angle_gamma   90.00
#
_symmetry.space_group_name_H-M   'P 1'
#
loop_
_entity.id
_entity.type
_entity.pdbx_description
1 polymer ?
#
loop_
_entity_poly.entity_id
_entity_poly.type
_entity_poly.pdbx_seq_one_letter_code
_entity_poly.pdbx_strand_id
1 'polypeptide(L)'
;MAISQWINDRYVGQDGAWDKSKELYVMEQDSLGTRFVNQRTLEYEKDGWIKIKCGSYYVDSNGYALVGTQILEDKTYHFDENGKLITGWYMENEHTYWLDTNGQKISGWKFINSIWYYFDSNTFEMACSGWQQVGSGMYYFLSDGTMKQDWLLLNGSDWYYLGQDGARKTGLVTLDSNSFYFYVENDSNGGSVGLMAANRTITLGSKTLYIDGSGYIYRSDISNIPYLSQVDYRWRNTSIGYSTIGSSGCLPSTAAMIINYYKGTNYTPVDIARQLYSAGYMNTPTYFGSTSDSYKVVQDNYGLSYQNNLSYSQLIGCLKGGKLVAAAVGKGDFVYGYGITHVILLAGYNNGYVYVYDPLDPYKNGYYSIDSIWNQQSSDYGDLQNGGPFFAF
;
A
#
# COMPACT_ATOMS: atom_id res chain seq x y z
N MET A 1 -29.56 47.36 42.70
CA MET A 1 -29.77 45.97 43.06
C MET A 1 -30.45 45.30 41.90
N ALA A 2 -29.84 44.33 41.29
CA ALA A 2 -30.49 43.56 40.23
C ALA A 2 -31.54 42.68 40.90
N ILE A 3 -32.78 42.94 40.57
CA ILE A 3 -33.92 42.18 41.04
C ILE A 3 -34.13 41.09 39.98
N SER A 4 -34.37 39.86 40.37
CA SER A 4 -34.69 38.73 39.47
C SER A 4 -35.52 39.16 38.28
N GLN A 5 -34.86 39.29 37.11
CA GLN A 5 -35.51 39.83 35.89
C GLN A 5 -34.84 39.40 34.61
N TRP A 6 -35.56 39.44 33.51
CA TRP A 6 -35.01 39.25 32.16
C TRP A 6 -34.30 40.52 31.68
N ILE A 7 -33.02 40.40 31.24
CA ILE A 7 -32.23 41.47 30.66
C ILE A 7 -31.61 40.91 29.39
N ASN A 8 -31.94 41.46 28.22
CA ASN A 8 -31.43 41.01 26.92
C ASN A 8 -31.49 39.49 26.74
N ASP A 9 -32.69 38.93 26.94
CA ASP A 9 -32.96 37.48 26.81
C ASP A 9 -32.24 36.57 27.82
N ARG A 10 -31.70 37.14 28.87
CA ARG A 10 -31.04 36.43 29.98
C ARG A 10 -31.79 36.74 31.28
N TYR A 11 -32.05 35.69 32.04
CA TYR A 11 -32.62 35.89 33.39
C TYR A 11 -31.48 36.14 34.38
N VAL A 12 -31.54 37.28 35.06
CA VAL A 12 -30.57 37.63 36.08
C VAL A 12 -31.21 37.40 37.47
N GLY A 13 -30.57 36.55 38.26
CA GLY A 13 -31.01 36.21 39.63
C GLY A 13 -30.88 37.37 40.63
N GLN A 14 -31.32 37.14 41.86
CA GLN A 14 -31.29 38.16 42.96
C GLN A 14 -29.83 38.57 43.28
N ASP A 15 -28.89 37.73 43.02
CA ASP A 15 -27.43 37.96 43.20
C ASP A 15 -26.80 38.77 42.09
N GLY A 16 -27.57 39.13 41.05
CA GLY A 16 -27.07 39.82 39.87
C GLY A 16 -26.37 38.92 38.87
N ALA A 17 -26.30 37.62 39.10
CA ALA A 17 -25.71 36.67 38.19
C ALA A 17 -26.73 36.15 37.15
N TRP A 18 -26.22 35.76 35.98
CA TRP A 18 -27.05 35.11 34.97
C TRP A 18 -27.42 33.70 35.43
N ASP A 19 -28.73 33.48 35.60
CA ASP A 19 -29.30 32.18 35.89
C ASP A 19 -29.48 31.38 34.58
N LYS A 20 -28.52 30.53 34.27
CA LYS A 20 -28.51 29.67 33.07
C LYS A 20 -29.57 28.56 33.10
N SER A 21 -30.24 28.34 34.22
CA SER A 21 -31.33 27.37 34.36
C SER A 21 -32.65 27.91 33.76
N LYS A 22 -32.78 29.22 33.63
CA LYS A 22 -33.97 29.87 33.08
C LYS A 22 -33.84 30.03 31.58
N GLU A 23 -34.81 29.49 30.88
CA GLU A 23 -34.97 29.69 29.42
C GLU A 23 -36.02 30.81 29.20
N LEU A 24 -35.78 31.64 28.15
CA LEU A 24 -36.70 32.70 27.76
C LEU A 24 -38.04 32.12 27.32
N TYR A 25 -38.01 30.95 26.68
CA TYR A 25 -39.18 30.28 26.16
C TYR A 25 -39.48 28.99 26.90
N VAL A 26 -40.73 28.79 27.30
CA VAL A 26 -41.25 27.55 27.81
C VAL A 26 -42.13 26.90 26.75
N MET A 27 -41.81 25.63 26.46
CA MET A 27 -42.55 24.84 25.52
C MET A 27 -43.81 24.27 26.19
N GLU A 28 -44.94 24.43 25.51
CA GLU A 28 -46.24 23.83 25.83
C GLU A 28 -46.77 23.04 24.66
N GLN A 29 -47.54 22.00 24.93
CA GLN A 29 -48.13 21.16 23.88
C GLN A 29 -49.61 20.98 24.18
N ASP A 30 -50.42 21.17 23.17
CA ASP A 30 -51.86 20.92 23.20
C ASP A 30 -52.30 19.98 22.05
N SER A 31 -53.62 19.83 21.85
CA SER A 31 -54.17 18.99 20.78
C SER A 31 -53.88 19.47 19.35
N LEU A 32 -53.44 20.72 19.19
CA LEU A 32 -53.15 21.34 17.91
C LEU A 32 -51.65 21.38 17.61
N GLY A 33 -50.79 21.22 18.63
CA GLY A 33 -49.37 21.18 18.44
C GLY A 33 -48.54 21.81 19.55
N THR A 34 -47.29 22.11 19.22
CA THR A 34 -46.32 22.70 20.14
C THR A 34 -46.32 24.22 20.05
N ARG A 35 -46.33 24.90 21.19
CA ARG A 35 -46.31 26.38 21.30
C ARG A 35 -45.21 26.80 22.32
N PHE A 36 -44.85 28.08 22.26
CA PHE A 36 -43.81 28.64 23.13
C PHE A 36 -44.29 29.90 23.81
N VAL A 37 -44.31 29.89 25.14
CA VAL A 37 -44.59 31.05 25.96
C VAL A 37 -43.30 31.80 26.26
N ASN A 38 -43.28 33.07 25.90
CA ASN A 38 -42.18 33.97 26.30
C ASN A 38 -42.31 34.33 27.79
N GLN A 39 -41.35 33.91 28.58
CA GLN A 39 -41.37 34.11 30.02
C GLN A 39 -41.22 35.58 30.45
N ARG A 40 -40.91 36.47 29.53
CA ARG A 40 -40.79 37.91 29.76
C ARG A 40 -42.09 38.63 29.53
N THR A 41 -42.80 38.30 28.44
CA THR A 41 -44.08 38.94 28.04
C THR A 41 -45.28 38.17 28.56
N LEU A 42 -45.11 36.87 28.87
CA LEU A 42 -46.18 35.93 29.22
C LEU A 42 -47.14 35.66 28.05
N GLU A 43 -46.68 35.91 26.82
CA GLU A 43 -47.46 35.70 25.60
C GLU A 43 -46.86 34.57 24.79
N TYR A 44 -47.64 33.98 23.89
CA TYR A 44 -47.17 33.01 22.90
C TYR A 44 -46.41 33.73 21.79
N GLU A 45 -45.24 33.21 21.45
CA GLU A 45 -44.46 33.69 20.32
C GLU A 45 -45.14 33.30 18.99
N LYS A 46 -44.91 34.12 17.96
CA LYS A 46 -45.50 33.99 16.63
C LYS A 46 -44.52 34.42 15.56
N ASP A 47 -44.69 33.85 14.36
CA ASP A 47 -43.99 34.25 13.13
C ASP A 47 -42.47 34.33 13.26
N GLY A 48 -41.82 33.26 13.77
CA GLY A 48 -40.39 33.32 13.91
C GLY A 48 -39.68 32.07 14.44
N TRP A 49 -38.39 32.16 14.45
CA TRP A 49 -37.49 31.12 14.99
C TRP A 49 -37.44 31.19 16.53
N ILE A 50 -37.65 30.05 17.14
CA ILE A 50 -37.44 29.82 18.57
C ILE A 50 -36.27 28.88 18.75
N LYS A 51 -35.32 29.29 19.60
CA LYS A 51 -34.18 28.44 19.99
C LYS A 51 -34.18 28.24 21.49
N ILE A 52 -34.35 27.00 21.89
CA ILE A 52 -34.27 26.56 23.27
C ILE A 52 -33.23 25.46 23.43
N LYS A 53 -32.95 25.02 24.65
CA LYS A 53 -31.93 24.03 24.95
C LYS A 53 -32.11 22.71 24.20
N CYS A 54 -33.34 22.27 23.99
CA CYS A 54 -33.66 21.02 23.30
C CYS A 54 -33.70 21.10 21.77
N GLY A 55 -33.65 22.31 21.17
CA GLY A 55 -33.66 22.45 19.71
C GLY A 55 -34.07 23.83 19.18
N SER A 56 -34.20 23.91 17.87
CA SER A 56 -34.70 25.04 17.13
C SER A 56 -36.10 24.73 16.55
N TYR A 57 -36.95 25.67 16.52
CA TYR A 57 -38.35 25.58 16.07
C TYR A 57 -38.69 26.82 15.27
N TYR A 58 -39.68 26.74 14.38
CA TYR A 58 -40.27 27.89 13.73
C TYR A 58 -41.77 27.90 14.01
N VAL A 59 -42.28 28.97 14.58
CA VAL A 59 -43.69 29.11 14.89
C VAL A 59 -44.42 29.98 13.83
N ASP A 60 -45.64 29.59 13.51
CA ASP A 60 -46.50 30.30 12.56
C ASP A 60 -47.19 31.52 13.20
N SER A 61 -48.05 32.21 12.42
CA SER A 61 -48.83 33.35 12.88
C SER A 61 -49.85 33.04 13.98
N ASN A 62 -50.22 31.76 14.16
CA ASN A 62 -51.08 31.29 15.24
C ASN A 62 -50.28 30.90 16.49
N GLY A 63 -48.93 30.91 16.39
CA GLY A 63 -48.02 30.54 17.45
C GLY A 63 -47.73 29.05 17.58
N TYR A 64 -48.07 28.21 16.58
CA TYR A 64 -47.77 26.79 16.56
C TYR A 64 -46.50 26.50 15.81
N ALA A 65 -45.68 25.59 16.35
CA ALA A 65 -44.48 25.11 15.68
C ALA A 65 -44.82 24.38 14.39
N LEU A 66 -44.15 24.74 13.30
CA LEU A 66 -44.28 24.07 12.00
C LEU A 66 -43.72 22.64 12.11
N VAL A 67 -44.36 21.71 11.39
CA VAL A 67 -43.98 20.32 11.29
C VAL A 67 -43.76 19.88 9.84
N GLY A 68 -43.00 18.83 9.62
CA GLY A 68 -42.73 18.30 8.28
C GLY A 68 -41.81 19.20 7.46
N THR A 69 -41.91 19.11 6.15
CA THR A 69 -41.08 19.90 5.24
C THR A 69 -41.73 21.26 4.97
N GLN A 70 -40.97 22.33 5.22
CA GLN A 70 -41.41 23.72 5.09
C GLN A 70 -40.43 24.53 4.24
N ILE A 71 -40.96 25.50 3.47
CA ILE A 71 -40.13 26.48 2.75
C ILE A 71 -40.26 27.81 3.45
N LEU A 72 -39.15 28.29 4.01
CA LEU A 72 -39.07 29.58 4.69
C LEU A 72 -37.96 30.39 4.03
N GLU A 73 -38.26 31.59 3.56
CA GLU A 73 -37.29 32.48 2.90
C GLU A 73 -36.47 31.77 1.80
N ASP A 74 -37.18 31.07 0.90
CA ASP A 74 -36.61 30.30 -0.22
C ASP A 74 -35.66 29.12 0.20
N LYS A 75 -35.68 28.72 1.47
CA LYS A 75 -34.93 27.60 1.99
C LYS A 75 -35.84 26.50 2.51
N THR A 76 -35.48 25.26 2.22
CA THR A 76 -36.22 24.09 2.70
C THR A 76 -35.69 23.68 4.06
N TYR A 77 -36.60 23.49 5.00
CA TYR A 77 -36.35 23.00 6.36
C TYR A 77 -37.21 21.76 6.62
N HIS A 78 -36.71 20.91 7.47
CA HIS A 78 -37.40 19.69 7.89
C HIS A 78 -37.57 19.70 9.40
N PHE A 79 -38.83 19.60 9.87
CA PHE A 79 -39.19 19.56 11.29
C PHE A 79 -39.80 18.20 11.62
N ASP A 80 -39.52 17.70 12.81
CA ASP A 80 -40.10 16.46 13.32
C ASP A 80 -41.59 16.65 13.69
N GLU A 81 -42.23 15.60 14.17
CA GLU A 81 -43.63 15.59 14.58
C GLU A 81 -43.93 16.53 15.75
N ASN A 82 -42.92 16.94 16.52
CA ASN A 82 -43.01 17.88 17.62
C ASN A 82 -42.63 19.33 17.19
N GLY A 83 -42.34 19.53 15.92
CA GLY A 83 -41.94 20.82 15.36
C GLY A 83 -40.46 21.17 15.57
N LYS A 84 -39.63 20.25 16.03
CA LYS A 84 -38.22 20.49 16.21
C LYS A 84 -37.48 20.36 14.88
N LEU A 85 -36.60 21.33 14.58
CA LEU A 85 -35.73 21.30 13.40
C LEU A 85 -34.86 20.06 13.40
N ILE A 86 -34.92 19.29 12.30
CA ILE A 86 -34.08 18.13 12.07
C ILE A 86 -32.70 18.62 11.63
N THR A 87 -31.66 18.07 12.23
CA THR A 87 -30.24 18.29 11.91
C THR A 87 -29.49 16.98 11.97
N GLY A 88 -28.36 16.87 11.27
CA GLY A 88 -27.61 15.61 11.17
C GLY A 88 -28.18 14.69 10.11
N TRP A 89 -28.20 13.38 10.38
CA TRP A 89 -28.71 12.39 9.44
C TRP A 89 -30.20 12.57 9.15
N TYR A 90 -30.52 12.62 7.87
CA TYR A 90 -31.89 12.76 7.38
C TYR A 90 -32.13 11.85 6.18
N MET A 91 -33.25 11.14 6.19
CA MET A 91 -33.65 10.25 5.09
C MET A 91 -34.93 10.71 4.48
N GLU A 92 -34.97 10.82 3.14
CA GLU A 92 -36.13 11.22 2.35
C GLU A 92 -36.16 10.43 1.04
N ASN A 93 -37.26 9.77 0.72
CA ASN A 93 -37.46 9.00 -0.52
C ASN A 93 -36.33 7.96 -0.76
N GLU A 94 -35.92 7.23 0.27
CA GLU A 94 -34.85 6.21 0.23
C GLU A 94 -33.43 6.78 0.05
N HIS A 95 -33.28 8.12 -0.03
CA HIS A 95 -32.00 8.80 -0.10
C HIS A 95 -31.58 9.36 1.26
N THR A 96 -30.30 9.30 1.55
CA THR A 96 -29.75 9.80 2.81
C THR A 96 -29.02 11.12 2.59
N TYR A 97 -29.24 12.06 3.50
CA TYR A 97 -28.67 13.40 3.51
C TYR A 97 -28.04 13.72 4.86
N TRP A 98 -27.23 14.75 4.90
CA TRP A 98 -26.81 15.37 6.14
C TRP A 98 -27.28 16.81 6.19
N LEU A 99 -27.99 17.18 7.25
CA LEU A 99 -28.42 18.53 7.51
C LEU A 99 -27.45 19.21 8.47
N ASP A 100 -27.02 20.42 8.16
CA ASP A 100 -26.16 21.22 9.03
C ASP A 100 -26.92 21.71 10.28
N THR A 101 -26.26 22.49 11.13
CA THR A 101 -26.87 23.04 12.36
C THR A 101 -28.01 24.05 12.09
N ASN A 102 -28.12 24.50 10.86
CA ASN A 102 -29.22 25.39 10.39
C ASN A 102 -30.32 24.61 9.66
N GLY A 103 -30.23 23.26 9.60
CA GLY A 103 -31.18 22.40 8.93
C GLY A 103 -31.05 22.34 7.42
N GLN A 104 -29.95 22.81 6.84
CA GLN A 104 -29.75 22.82 5.38
C GLN A 104 -28.96 21.59 4.94
N LYS A 105 -29.35 20.97 3.81
CA LYS A 105 -28.58 19.87 3.19
C LYS A 105 -27.18 20.36 2.83
N ILE A 106 -26.16 19.59 3.19
CA ILE A 106 -24.78 19.87 2.80
C ILE A 106 -24.38 19.06 1.59
N SER A 107 -23.31 19.49 0.90
CA SER A 107 -22.64 18.72 -0.14
C SER A 107 -21.14 18.62 0.14
N GLY A 108 -20.45 17.74 -0.62
CA GLY A 108 -19.02 17.51 -0.48
C GLY A 108 -18.66 16.54 0.65
N TRP A 109 -17.39 16.56 1.01
CA TRP A 109 -16.83 15.69 2.04
C TRP A 109 -17.27 16.09 3.45
N LYS A 110 -17.66 15.09 4.25
CA LYS A 110 -18.02 15.28 5.66
C LYS A 110 -17.42 14.18 6.52
N PHE A 111 -16.73 14.61 7.59
CA PHE A 111 -16.19 13.72 8.60
C PHE A 111 -17.15 13.63 9.79
N ILE A 112 -17.74 12.45 9.99
CA ILE A 112 -18.79 12.23 11.00
C ILE A 112 -18.38 11.00 11.82
N ASN A 113 -18.24 11.14 13.15
CA ASN A 113 -17.89 10.05 14.07
C ASN A 113 -16.66 9.25 13.59
N SER A 114 -15.59 9.96 13.15
CA SER A 114 -14.34 9.38 12.66
C SER A 114 -14.44 8.62 11.32
N ILE A 115 -15.50 8.83 10.55
CA ILE A 115 -15.75 8.22 9.24
C ILE A 115 -15.95 9.32 8.21
N TRP A 116 -15.38 9.13 7.01
CA TRP A 116 -15.60 10.02 5.89
C TRP A 116 -16.80 9.58 5.04
N TYR A 117 -17.66 10.54 4.73
CA TYR A 117 -18.79 10.45 3.82
C TYR A 117 -18.68 11.52 2.74
N TYR A 118 -19.30 11.27 1.61
CA TYR A 118 -19.42 12.24 0.54
C TYR A 118 -20.87 12.45 0.16
N PHE A 119 -21.27 13.71 0.01
CA PHE A 119 -22.60 14.11 -0.43
C PHE A 119 -22.49 14.79 -1.79
N ASP A 120 -23.27 14.34 -2.76
CA ASP A 120 -23.21 14.84 -4.14
C ASP A 120 -23.45 16.34 -4.19
N SER A 121 -22.73 17.04 -5.06
CA SER A 121 -22.80 18.50 -5.14
C SER A 121 -24.10 19.05 -5.74
N ASN A 122 -24.84 18.22 -6.49
CA ASN A 122 -26.08 18.64 -7.18
C ASN A 122 -27.31 18.08 -6.46
N THR A 123 -27.27 16.80 -6.06
CA THR A 123 -28.43 16.13 -5.44
C THR A 123 -28.38 16.20 -3.92
N PHE A 124 -27.24 16.50 -3.31
CA PHE A 124 -26.96 16.45 -1.88
C PHE A 124 -27.11 15.04 -1.26
N GLU A 125 -27.27 14.03 -2.07
CA GLU A 125 -27.42 12.65 -1.64
C GLU A 125 -26.10 12.08 -1.18
N MET A 126 -26.12 11.24 -0.15
CA MET A 126 -24.96 10.49 0.31
C MET A 126 -24.52 9.50 -0.75
N ALA A 127 -23.26 9.55 -1.15
CA ALA A 127 -22.66 8.53 -2.00
C ALA A 127 -22.61 7.18 -1.27
N CYS A 128 -23.12 6.13 -1.91
CA CYS A 128 -23.11 4.77 -1.38
C CYS A 128 -23.08 3.73 -2.49
N SER A 129 -22.78 2.49 -2.11
CA SER A 129 -22.89 1.29 -2.95
C SER A 129 -22.14 1.36 -4.28
N GLY A 130 -20.88 1.84 -4.30
CA GLY A 130 -20.12 1.78 -5.53
C GLY A 130 -19.07 2.86 -5.74
N TRP A 131 -18.61 2.95 -6.99
CA TRP A 131 -17.61 3.92 -7.40
C TRP A 131 -18.22 5.30 -7.60
N GLN A 132 -17.54 6.31 -7.06
CA GLN A 132 -17.91 7.72 -7.21
C GLN A 132 -16.68 8.53 -7.65
N GLN A 133 -16.85 9.29 -8.75
CA GLN A 133 -15.86 10.28 -9.17
C GLN A 133 -16.03 11.55 -8.33
N VAL A 134 -14.95 11.99 -7.65
CA VAL A 134 -14.94 13.23 -6.88
C VAL A 134 -13.69 14.03 -7.25
N GLY A 135 -13.87 15.14 -7.94
CA GLY A 135 -12.75 15.88 -8.52
C GLY A 135 -11.96 15.01 -9.50
N SER A 136 -10.65 14.90 -9.31
CA SER A 136 -9.79 14.02 -10.11
C SER A 136 -9.67 12.59 -9.54
N GLY A 137 -10.19 12.33 -8.34
CA GLY A 137 -10.10 11.04 -7.68
C GLY A 137 -11.31 10.15 -7.91
N MET A 138 -11.09 8.84 -7.92
CA MET A 138 -12.16 7.83 -7.92
C MET A 138 -12.17 7.17 -6.54
N TYR A 139 -13.32 7.11 -5.90
CA TYR A 139 -13.54 6.60 -4.55
C TYR A 139 -14.57 5.48 -4.57
N TYR A 140 -14.54 4.60 -3.59
CA TYR A 140 -15.55 3.56 -3.44
C TYR A 140 -16.25 3.72 -2.09
N PHE A 141 -17.59 3.75 -2.13
CA PHE A 141 -18.42 3.85 -0.94
C PHE A 141 -19.16 2.52 -0.71
N LEU A 142 -19.17 2.08 0.54
CA LEU A 142 -19.95 0.92 0.96
C LEU A 142 -21.46 1.25 0.97
N SER A 143 -22.29 0.23 1.18
CA SER A 143 -23.76 0.41 1.20
C SER A 143 -24.26 1.33 2.31
N ASP A 144 -23.48 1.49 3.37
CA ASP A 144 -23.76 2.40 4.48
C ASP A 144 -23.20 3.82 4.26
N GLY A 145 -22.63 4.09 3.08
CA GLY A 145 -22.00 5.36 2.73
C GLY A 145 -20.57 5.54 3.24
N THR A 146 -20.01 4.57 3.93
CA THR A 146 -18.63 4.63 4.42
C THR A 146 -17.64 4.59 3.27
N MET A 147 -16.69 5.55 3.25
CA MET A 147 -15.60 5.55 2.27
C MET A 147 -14.64 4.38 2.51
N LYS A 148 -14.45 3.54 1.50
CA LYS A 148 -13.52 2.41 1.55
C LYS A 148 -12.07 2.90 1.47
N GLN A 149 -11.20 2.28 2.25
CA GLN A 149 -9.74 2.43 2.24
C GLN A 149 -9.11 1.04 2.13
N ASP A 150 -7.82 0.98 1.81
CA ASP A 150 -7.06 -0.26 1.64
C ASP A 150 -7.60 -1.16 0.51
N TRP A 151 -7.39 -2.45 0.64
CA TRP A 151 -7.77 -3.43 -0.38
C TRP A 151 -9.28 -3.56 -0.54
N LEU A 152 -9.72 -3.58 -1.80
CA LEU A 152 -11.11 -3.79 -2.21
C LEU A 152 -11.18 -4.95 -3.20
N LEU A 153 -11.94 -5.97 -2.87
CA LEU A 153 -12.25 -7.09 -3.75
C LEU A 153 -13.66 -6.95 -4.30
N LEU A 154 -13.80 -6.92 -5.60
CA LEU A 154 -15.09 -6.95 -6.30
C LEU A 154 -15.20 -8.22 -7.15
N ASN A 155 -16.42 -8.65 -7.43
CA ASN A 155 -16.74 -9.79 -8.31
C ASN A 155 -15.98 -11.10 -7.98
N GLY A 156 -15.46 -11.22 -6.76
CA GLY A 156 -14.71 -12.40 -6.32
C GLY A 156 -13.28 -12.52 -6.83
N SER A 157 -12.82 -11.65 -7.74
CA SER A 157 -11.48 -11.72 -8.36
C SER A 157 -10.82 -10.36 -8.59
N ASP A 158 -11.59 -9.29 -8.62
CA ASP A 158 -11.14 -7.97 -9.08
C ASP A 158 -10.61 -7.15 -7.90
N TRP A 159 -9.30 -7.13 -7.74
CA TRP A 159 -8.64 -6.41 -6.67
C TRP A 159 -8.30 -4.96 -7.05
N TYR A 160 -8.64 -4.05 -6.16
CA TYR A 160 -8.29 -2.62 -6.21
C TYR A 160 -7.61 -2.21 -4.90
N TYR A 161 -6.86 -1.12 -4.94
CA TYR A 161 -6.30 -0.52 -3.74
C TYR A 161 -6.69 0.96 -3.63
N LEU A 162 -7.27 1.32 -2.49
CA LEU A 162 -7.63 2.69 -2.13
C LEU A 162 -6.60 3.18 -1.11
N GLY A 163 -5.99 4.33 -1.36
CA GLY A 163 -5.03 4.91 -0.42
C GLY A 163 -5.67 5.28 0.93
N GLN A 164 -4.85 5.73 1.86
CA GLN A 164 -5.34 6.28 3.14
C GLN A 164 -6.24 7.51 2.93
N ASP A 165 -6.09 8.19 1.80
CA ASP A 165 -6.96 9.27 1.33
C ASP A 165 -8.27 8.75 0.71
N GLY A 166 -8.49 7.45 0.63
CA GLY A 166 -9.62 6.79 -0.01
C GLY A 166 -9.57 6.78 -1.54
N ALA A 167 -8.63 7.48 -2.16
CA ALA A 167 -8.53 7.54 -3.61
C ALA A 167 -7.97 6.24 -4.20
N ARG A 168 -8.62 5.74 -5.27
CA ARG A 168 -8.17 4.57 -6.02
C ARG A 168 -6.77 4.79 -6.59
N LYS A 169 -5.87 3.86 -6.33
CA LYS A 169 -4.50 3.90 -6.86
C LYS A 169 -4.41 3.28 -8.25
N THR A 170 -3.51 3.83 -9.07
CA THR A 170 -3.16 3.34 -10.41
C THR A 170 -1.65 3.38 -10.59
N GLY A 171 -1.13 2.64 -11.58
CA GLY A 171 0.29 2.55 -11.83
C GLY A 171 1.02 1.61 -10.86
N LEU A 172 2.30 1.86 -10.68
CA LEU A 172 3.16 1.09 -9.80
C LEU A 172 3.00 1.57 -8.35
N VAL A 173 2.58 0.67 -7.47
CA VAL A 173 2.35 0.96 -6.04
C VAL A 173 3.15 -0.02 -5.19
N THR A 174 3.90 0.49 -4.22
CA THR A 174 4.61 -0.34 -3.24
C THR A 174 3.88 -0.25 -1.90
N LEU A 175 3.49 -1.41 -1.38
CA LEU A 175 2.80 -1.59 -0.11
C LEU A 175 3.65 -2.51 0.75
N ASP A 176 4.08 -2.01 1.88
CA ASP A 176 5.09 -2.66 2.74
C ASP A 176 6.36 -2.99 1.92
N SER A 177 6.69 -4.24 1.73
CA SER A 177 7.85 -4.66 0.94
C SER A 177 7.50 -5.20 -0.45
N ASN A 178 6.22 -5.12 -0.86
CA ASN A 178 5.73 -5.69 -2.10
C ASN A 178 5.31 -4.60 -3.07
N SER A 179 5.57 -4.80 -4.35
CA SER A 179 5.14 -3.90 -5.41
C SER A 179 4.04 -4.55 -6.24
N PHE A 180 3.07 -3.72 -6.63
CA PHE A 180 1.90 -4.09 -7.42
C PHE A 180 1.75 -3.14 -8.59
N TYR A 181 1.07 -3.57 -9.65
CA TYR A 181 0.68 -2.70 -10.73
C TYR A 181 -0.83 -2.67 -10.87
N PHE A 182 -1.38 -1.47 -10.83
CA PHE A 182 -2.80 -1.21 -11.08
C PHE A 182 -2.94 -0.49 -12.41
N TYR A 183 -3.80 -0.95 -13.30
CA TYR A 183 -3.93 -0.38 -14.63
C TYR A 183 -4.21 1.12 -14.59
N VAL A 184 -3.48 1.89 -15.42
CA VAL A 184 -3.64 3.34 -15.56
C VAL A 184 -4.70 3.71 -16.61
N GLU A 185 -4.96 2.79 -17.53
CA GLU A 185 -5.95 2.87 -18.60
C GLU A 185 -6.57 1.49 -18.82
N ASN A 186 -7.66 1.43 -19.57
CA ASN A 186 -8.26 0.14 -19.93
C ASN A 186 -7.35 -0.60 -20.91
N ASP A 187 -7.03 -1.84 -20.56
CA ASP A 187 -6.22 -2.73 -21.38
C ASP A 187 -7.12 -3.62 -22.23
N SER A 188 -6.78 -3.77 -23.51
CA SER A 188 -7.48 -4.66 -24.46
C SER A 188 -7.53 -6.13 -24.02
N ASN A 189 -6.64 -6.53 -23.10
CA ASN A 189 -6.59 -7.88 -22.52
C ASN A 189 -7.38 -8.02 -21.20
N GLY A 190 -8.29 -7.09 -20.92
CA GLY A 190 -9.25 -7.18 -19.81
C GLY A 190 -8.85 -6.46 -18.53
N GLY A 191 -7.82 -5.61 -18.54
CA GLY A 191 -7.47 -4.75 -17.40
C GLY A 191 -8.31 -3.47 -17.41
N SER A 192 -9.12 -3.24 -16.37
CA SER A 192 -9.82 -1.98 -16.17
C SER A 192 -8.98 -1.03 -15.33
N VAL A 193 -9.15 0.29 -15.51
CA VAL A 193 -8.41 1.30 -14.72
C VAL A 193 -8.52 1.02 -13.23
N GLY A 194 -7.36 0.95 -12.57
CA GLY A 194 -7.23 0.66 -11.13
C GLY A 194 -7.37 -0.81 -10.75
N LEU A 195 -7.69 -1.71 -11.68
CA LEU A 195 -7.65 -3.15 -11.43
C LEU A 195 -6.20 -3.61 -11.23
N MET A 196 -5.94 -4.44 -10.24
CA MET A 196 -4.63 -5.04 -10.01
C MET A 196 -4.30 -6.03 -11.13
N ALA A 197 -3.15 -5.88 -11.74
CA ALA A 197 -2.65 -6.88 -12.66
C ALA A 197 -2.21 -8.14 -11.91
N ALA A 198 -2.56 -9.31 -12.42
CA ALA A 198 -2.15 -10.59 -11.87
C ALA A 198 -1.87 -11.60 -12.99
N ASN A 199 -0.92 -12.52 -12.75
CA ASN A 199 -0.55 -13.62 -13.62
C ASN A 199 -0.25 -13.18 -15.07
N ARG A 200 0.53 -12.09 -15.24
CA ARG A 200 0.87 -11.52 -16.55
C ARG A 200 2.15 -10.71 -16.56
N THR A 201 2.59 -10.40 -17.77
CA THR A 201 3.69 -9.49 -18.04
C THR A 201 3.15 -8.15 -18.54
N ILE A 202 3.68 -7.03 -18.02
CA ILE A 202 3.33 -5.67 -18.43
C ILE A 202 4.60 -4.93 -18.82
N THR A 203 4.61 -4.32 -20.02
CA THR A 203 5.74 -3.51 -20.50
C THR A 203 5.40 -2.02 -20.35
N LEU A 204 6.23 -1.30 -19.60
CA LEU A 204 6.15 0.15 -19.38
C LEU A 204 7.39 0.82 -19.99
N GLY A 205 7.28 1.27 -21.22
CA GLY A 205 8.43 1.77 -21.98
C GLY A 205 9.51 0.70 -22.14
N SER A 206 10.71 0.94 -21.61
CA SER A 206 11.81 -0.04 -21.64
C SER A 206 11.79 -1.03 -20.48
N LYS A 207 10.85 -0.91 -19.55
CA LYS A 207 10.77 -1.74 -18.34
C LYS A 207 9.68 -2.79 -18.47
N THR A 208 10.03 -4.04 -18.26
CA THR A 208 9.09 -5.15 -18.21
C THR A 208 8.83 -5.58 -16.77
N LEU A 209 7.56 -5.63 -16.38
CA LEU A 209 7.09 -6.11 -15.08
C LEU A 209 6.55 -7.52 -15.28
N TYR A 210 6.98 -8.44 -14.44
CA TYR A 210 6.43 -9.79 -14.39
C TYR A 210 5.65 -9.90 -13.08
N ILE A 211 4.40 -10.33 -13.18
CA ILE A 211 3.44 -10.28 -12.08
C ILE A 211 2.89 -11.68 -11.88
N ASP A 212 2.98 -12.18 -10.65
CA ASP A 212 2.46 -13.51 -10.31
C ASP A 212 0.93 -13.52 -10.14
N GLY A 213 0.39 -14.71 -9.83
CA GLY A 213 -1.05 -14.89 -9.64
C GLY A 213 -1.64 -14.13 -8.44
N SER A 214 -0.81 -13.71 -7.50
CA SER A 214 -1.18 -12.90 -6.34
C SER A 214 -1.00 -11.40 -6.57
N GLY A 215 -0.59 -10.99 -7.79
CA GLY A 215 -0.36 -9.59 -8.15
C GLY A 215 0.99 -9.03 -7.73
N TYR A 216 1.87 -9.82 -7.10
CA TYR A 216 3.21 -9.35 -6.74
C TYR A 216 4.07 -9.19 -7.97
N ILE A 217 4.71 -8.02 -8.08
CA ILE A 217 5.76 -7.80 -9.05
C ILE A 217 7.03 -8.42 -8.50
N TYR A 218 7.42 -9.55 -9.07
CA TYR A 218 8.76 -10.04 -8.89
C TYR A 218 9.63 -9.37 -9.94
N ARG A 219 10.67 -8.70 -9.48
CA ARG A 219 11.58 -7.99 -10.37
C ARG A 219 12.22 -9.00 -11.31
N SER A 220 12.06 -8.75 -12.58
CA SER A 220 12.71 -9.54 -13.55
C SER A 220 12.97 -8.74 -14.81
N ASP A 221 14.01 -8.03 -14.74
CA ASP A 221 14.81 -7.94 -15.94
C ASP A 221 16.04 -8.82 -15.75
N ILE A 222 15.80 -10.14 -15.62
CA ILE A 222 16.87 -11.13 -15.68
C ILE A 222 17.56 -11.12 -17.06
N SER A 223 16.90 -10.55 -18.08
CA SER A 223 17.45 -10.40 -19.42
C SER A 223 18.66 -9.45 -19.46
N ASN A 224 18.77 -8.52 -18.51
CA ASN A 224 19.88 -7.57 -18.42
C ASN A 224 21.04 -8.05 -17.53
N ILE A 225 20.97 -9.26 -16.98
CA ILE A 225 22.11 -9.84 -16.24
C ILE A 225 23.12 -10.35 -17.28
N PRO A 226 24.33 -9.77 -17.33
CA PRO A 226 25.33 -10.21 -18.32
C PRO A 226 25.83 -11.58 -17.94
N TYR A 227 25.37 -12.60 -18.66
CA TYR A 227 25.82 -13.96 -18.41
C TYR A 227 27.31 -14.15 -18.75
N LEU A 228 28.07 -14.65 -17.80
CA LEU A 228 29.51 -14.90 -17.92
C LEU A 228 29.83 -16.37 -17.54
N SER A 229 30.09 -17.18 -18.57
CA SER A 229 30.49 -18.59 -18.35
C SER A 229 31.97 -18.69 -17.99
N GLN A 230 32.32 -19.45 -16.96
CA GLN A 230 33.71 -19.75 -16.59
C GLN A 230 34.42 -20.57 -17.69
N VAL A 231 33.68 -21.35 -18.49
CA VAL A 231 34.22 -22.17 -19.57
C VAL A 231 34.27 -21.48 -20.93
N ASP A 232 34.02 -20.20 -21.00
CA ASP A 232 34.13 -19.41 -22.23
C ASP A 232 35.57 -19.51 -22.77
N TYR A 233 35.71 -19.77 -24.09
CA TYR A 233 36.98 -19.96 -24.74
C TYR A 233 37.96 -18.79 -24.57
N ARG A 234 37.46 -17.58 -24.33
CA ARG A 234 38.23 -16.34 -24.18
C ARG A 234 39.11 -16.37 -22.93
N TRP A 235 38.69 -17.08 -21.87
CA TRP A 235 39.40 -17.06 -20.58
C TRP A 235 39.49 -18.39 -19.82
N ARG A 236 38.77 -19.43 -20.23
CA ARG A 236 38.75 -20.72 -19.51
C ARG A 236 40.16 -21.31 -19.18
N ASN A 237 41.15 -21.07 -20.07
CA ASN A 237 42.53 -21.56 -19.92
C ASN A 237 43.43 -20.56 -19.18
N THR A 238 42.91 -19.39 -18.74
CA THR A 238 43.71 -18.42 -17.99
C THR A 238 44.04 -18.96 -16.61
N SER A 239 45.34 -19.07 -16.30
CA SER A 239 45.80 -19.53 -14.99
C SER A 239 45.65 -18.43 -13.94
N ILE A 240 45.13 -18.81 -12.77
CA ILE A 240 45.03 -18.01 -11.56
C ILE A 240 45.56 -18.85 -10.40
N GLY A 241 46.76 -18.53 -9.96
CA GLY A 241 47.44 -19.33 -8.95
C GLY A 241 47.62 -20.77 -9.42
N TYR A 242 47.12 -21.74 -8.67
CA TYR A 242 47.28 -23.18 -8.91
C TYR A 242 46.17 -23.79 -9.79
N SER A 243 45.29 -22.99 -10.38
CA SER A 243 44.18 -23.49 -11.18
C SER A 243 43.88 -22.55 -12.36
N THR A 244 42.86 -22.86 -13.13
CA THR A 244 42.36 -22.02 -14.27
C THR A 244 40.96 -21.51 -13.99
N ILE A 245 40.55 -20.48 -14.74
CA ILE A 245 39.17 -19.98 -14.70
C ILE A 245 38.18 -21.10 -15.03
N GLY A 246 38.45 -21.91 -16.04
CA GLY A 246 37.59 -23.03 -16.43
C GLY A 246 37.35 -24.06 -15.33
N SER A 247 38.33 -24.24 -14.44
CA SER A 247 38.26 -25.26 -13.37
C SER A 247 37.75 -24.73 -12.03
N SER A 248 37.99 -23.43 -11.72
CA SER A 248 37.70 -22.86 -10.40
C SER A 248 37.05 -21.49 -10.45
N GLY A 249 36.53 -21.08 -11.59
CA GLY A 249 36.00 -19.71 -11.86
C GLY A 249 34.52 -19.49 -11.56
N CYS A 250 33.84 -20.40 -10.87
CA CYS A 250 32.39 -20.25 -10.61
C CYS A 250 32.10 -18.99 -9.79
N LEU A 251 32.75 -18.78 -8.65
CA LEU A 251 32.54 -17.57 -7.83
C LEU A 251 33.00 -16.30 -8.53
N PRO A 252 34.20 -16.21 -9.15
CA PRO A 252 34.57 -15.01 -9.92
C PRO A 252 33.62 -14.67 -11.06
N SER A 253 33.06 -15.66 -11.77
CA SER A 253 32.08 -15.44 -12.83
C SER A 253 30.76 -14.90 -12.25
N THR A 254 30.28 -15.51 -11.18
CA THR A 254 29.07 -15.06 -10.46
C THR A 254 29.25 -13.64 -9.91
N ALA A 255 30.40 -13.35 -9.29
CA ALA A 255 30.69 -12.00 -8.79
C ALA A 255 30.80 -10.97 -9.92
N ALA A 256 31.42 -11.31 -11.06
CA ALA A 256 31.48 -10.41 -12.21
C ALA A 256 30.08 -10.12 -12.77
N MET A 257 29.18 -11.12 -12.87
CA MET A 257 27.79 -10.92 -13.27
C MET A 257 27.06 -9.95 -12.34
N ILE A 258 27.22 -10.10 -11.02
CA ILE A 258 26.64 -9.23 -10.00
C ILE A 258 27.18 -7.80 -10.12
N ILE A 259 28.49 -7.62 -10.19
CA ILE A 259 29.13 -6.31 -10.27
C ILE A 259 28.68 -5.59 -11.55
N ASN A 260 28.76 -6.28 -12.67
CA ASN A 260 28.36 -5.70 -13.98
C ASN A 260 26.89 -5.28 -14.00
N TYR A 261 26.02 -6.08 -13.40
CA TYR A 261 24.59 -5.77 -13.30
C TYR A 261 24.33 -4.49 -12.49
N TYR A 262 24.92 -4.38 -11.29
CA TYR A 262 24.66 -3.24 -10.40
C TYR A 262 25.43 -1.97 -10.76
N LYS A 263 26.60 -2.09 -11.42
CA LYS A 263 27.48 -0.95 -11.71
C LYS A 263 27.52 -0.56 -13.19
N GLY A 264 26.88 -1.35 -14.08
CA GLY A 264 26.91 -1.08 -15.52
C GLY A 264 28.32 -1.22 -16.11
N THR A 265 29.15 -2.12 -15.56
CA THR A 265 30.54 -2.36 -15.97
C THR A 265 30.63 -3.63 -16.83
N ASN A 266 31.87 -3.95 -17.31
CA ASN A 266 32.14 -5.09 -18.19
C ASN A 266 33.32 -5.92 -17.64
N TYR A 267 33.42 -6.12 -16.34
CA TYR A 267 34.45 -6.97 -15.75
C TYR A 267 34.31 -8.41 -16.22
N THR A 268 35.45 -9.03 -16.52
CA THR A 268 35.50 -10.46 -16.87
C THR A 268 35.73 -11.31 -15.61
N PRO A 269 35.46 -12.63 -15.66
CA PRO A 269 35.84 -13.54 -14.59
C PRO A 269 37.32 -13.47 -14.22
N VAL A 270 38.21 -13.18 -15.18
CA VAL A 270 39.67 -13.05 -14.96
C VAL A 270 39.96 -11.82 -14.11
N ASP A 271 39.31 -10.70 -14.37
CA ASP A 271 39.53 -9.44 -13.61
C ASP A 271 39.20 -9.64 -12.13
N ILE A 272 38.10 -10.31 -11.87
CA ILE A 272 37.66 -10.59 -10.49
C ILE A 272 38.57 -11.66 -9.85
N ALA A 273 38.87 -12.76 -10.56
CA ALA A 273 39.70 -13.83 -10.04
C ALA A 273 41.11 -13.33 -9.62
N ARG A 274 41.71 -12.41 -10.38
CA ARG A 274 43.01 -11.80 -10.01
C ARG A 274 42.94 -11.03 -8.71
N GLN A 275 41.85 -10.30 -8.48
CA GLN A 275 41.62 -9.56 -7.23
C GLN A 275 41.45 -10.53 -6.05
N LEU A 276 40.65 -11.59 -6.23
CA LEU A 276 40.41 -12.60 -5.20
C LEU A 276 41.70 -13.37 -4.87
N TYR A 277 42.50 -13.70 -5.88
CA TYR A 277 43.79 -14.35 -5.68
C TYR A 277 44.78 -13.45 -4.92
N SER A 278 44.85 -12.17 -5.31
CA SER A 278 45.72 -11.19 -4.64
C SER A 278 45.30 -10.95 -3.18
N ALA A 279 44.03 -11.10 -2.87
CA ALA A 279 43.49 -10.98 -1.52
C ALA A 279 43.62 -12.28 -0.70
N GLY A 280 44.11 -13.38 -1.31
CA GLY A 280 44.29 -14.68 -0.64
C GLY A 280 43.01 -15.50 -0.47
N TYR A 281 41.93 -15.18 -1.22
CA TYR A 281 40.64 -15.86 -1.11
C TYR A 281 40.35 -16.86 -2.26
N MET A 282 41.29 -17.03 -3.19
CA MET A 282 41.13 -17.94 -4.32
C MET A 282 42.43 -18.69 -4.63
N ASN A 283 42.32 -19.98 -4.94
CA ASN A 283 43.42 -20.87 -5.41
C ASN A 283 44.69 -20.73 -4.60
N THR A 284 44.56 -20.75 -3.28
CA THR A 284 45.70 -20.73 -2.36
C THR A 284 46.39 -22.11 -2.31
N PRO A 285 47.62 -22.22 -1.75
CA PRO A 285 48.25 -23.52 -1.59
C PRO A 285 47.48 -24.57 -0.80
N THR A 286 46.50 -24.10 0.03
CA THR A 286 45.75 -24.95 0.95
C THR A 286 44.27 -25.09 0.55
N TYR A 287 43.79 -24.32 -0.42
CA TYR A 287 42.40 -24.33 -0.84
C TYR A 287 42.25 -24.14 -2.37
N PHE A 288 41.62 -25.08 -3.01
CA PHE A 288 41.30 -25.05 -4.44
C PHE A 288 39.94 -24.38 -4.63
N GLY A 289 39.83 -23.42 -5.55
CA GLY A 289 38.63 -22.60 -5.74
C GLY A 289 38.64 -21.33 -4.91
N SER A 290 37.47 -20.81 -4.62
CA SER A 290 37.29 -19.55 -3.89
C SER A 290 36.45 -19.76 -2.63
N THR A 291 36.83 -19.12 -1.53
CA THR A 291 36.04 -19.12 -0.29
C THR A 291 35.02 -17.99 -0.32
N SER A 292 33.98 -18.10 0.49
CA SER A 292 32.93 -17.07 0.61
C SER A 292 33.41 -15.73 1.20
N ASP A 293 34.60 -15.70 1.82
CA ASP A 293 35.28 -14.45 2.18
C ASP A 293 35.58 -13.54 0.97
N SER A 294 35.60 -14.11 -0.23
CA SER A 294 35.72 -13.39 -1.52
C SER A 294 34.69 -12.27 -1.66
N TYR A 295 33.52 -12.38 -1.07
CA TYR A 295 32.48 -11.32 -1.16
C TYR A 295 32.85 -10.05 -0.40
N LYS A 296 33.81 -10.10 0.54
CA LYS A 296 34.42 -8.91 1.16
C LYS A 296 35.11 -8.04 0.10
N VAL A 297 35.82 -8.66 -0.84
CA VAL A 297 36.47 -7.96 -1.96
C VAL A 297 35.44 -7.27 -2.84
N VAL A 298 34.28 -7.93 -3.08
CA VAL A 298 33.18 -7.33 -3.85
C VAL A 298 32.61 -6.10 -3.11
N GLN A 299 32.45 -6.20 -1.80
CA GLN A 299 32.00 -5.06 -0.99
C GLN A 299 33.02 -3.92 -0.98
N ASP A 300 34.30 -4.23 -0.68
CA ASP A 300 35.34 -3.22 -0.46
C ASP A 300 35.71 -2.49 -1.75
N ASN A 301 35.86 -3.23 -2.87
CA ASN A 301 36.32 -2.67 -4.13
C ASN A 301 35.20 -2.02 -4.95
N TYR A 302 33.95 -2.48 -4.78
CA TYR A 302 32.82 -2.05 -5.64
C TYR A 302 31.69 -1.39 -4.85
N GLY A 303 31.77 -1.34 -3.52
CA GLY A 303 30.72 -0.74 -2.67
C GLY A 303 29.40 -1.48 -2.77
N LEU A 304 29.40 -2.79 -3.02
CA LEU A 304 28.21 -3.64 -3.06
C LEU A 304 28.05 -4.35 -1.74
N SER A 305 27.17 -3.83 -0.89
CA SER A 305 26.80 -4.48 0.37
C SER A 305 25.93 -5.72 0.09
N TYR A 306 26.04 -6.73 0.95
CA TYR A 306 25.29 -7.95 0.86
C TYR A 306 24.67 -8.34 2.20
N GLN A 307 23.63 -9.16 2.14
CA GLN A 307 23.06 -9.88 3.28
C GLN A 307 23.53 -11.33 3.21
N ASN A 308 23.89 -11.90 4.34
CA ASN A 308 24.36 -13.27 4.52
C ASN A 308 23.62 -13.93 5.69
N ASN A 309 23.97 -15.15 6.08
CA ASN A 309 23.30 -15.89 7.15
C ASN A 309 21.77 -15.97 6.94
N LEU A 310 21.35 -16.13 5.70
CA LEU A 310 19.94 -16.07 5.34
C LEU A 310 19.20 -17.33 5.76
N SER A 311 18.13 -17.18 6.54
CA SER A 311 17.12 -18.21 6.66
C SER A 311 16.39 -18.43 5.33
N TYR A 312 15.68 -19.54 5.18
CA TYR A 312 14.88 -19.82 3.98
C TYR A 312 13.91 -18.70 3.62
N SER A 313 13.18 -18.17 4.62
CA SER A 313 12.24 -17.06 4.41
C SER A 313 12.91 -15.74 4.02
N GLN A 314 14.11 -15.49 4.56
CA GLN A 314 14.91 -14.32 4.20
C GLN A 314 15.47 -14.42 2.79
N LEU A 315 15.92 -15.61 2.37
CA LEU A 315 16.35 -15.88 0.98
C LEU A 315 15.21 -15.56 0.00
N ILE A 316 14.02 -16.08 0.27
CA ILE A 316 12.82 -15.77 -0.55
C ILE A 316 12.52 -14.26 -0.53
N GLY A 317 12.59 -13.61 0.63
CA GLY A 317 12.39 -12.17 0.76
C GLY A 317 13.38 -11.36 -0.09
N CYS A 318 14.66 -11.73 -0.09
CA CYS A 318 15.68 -11.10 -0.92
C CYS A 318 15.39 -11.26 -2.42
N LEU A 319 15.06 -12.48 -2.85
CA LEU A 319 14.73 -12.76 -4.26
C LEU A 319 13.45 -12.04 -4.72
N LYS A 320 12.40 -12.01 -3.89
CA LYS A 320 11.18 -11.22 -4.14
C LYS A 320 11.48 -9.72 -4.22
N GLY A 321 12.40 -9.23 -3.39
CA GLY A 321 12.88 -7.85 -3.42
C GLY A 321 13.77 -7.50 -4.62
N GLY A 322 14.03 -8.47 -5.51
CA GLY A 322 14.82 -8.31 -6.72
C GLY A 322 16.32 -8.28 -6.52
N LYS A 323 16.79 -8.79 -5.38
CA LYS A 323 18.22 -8.98 -5.15
C LYS A 323 18.77 -10.13 -5.97
N LEU A 324 20.01 -10.00 -6.43
CA LEU A 324 20.78 -11.10 -6.96
C LEU A 324 21.40 -11.87 -5.79
N VAL A 325 21.34 -13.20 -5.85
CA VAL A 325 21.89 -14.03 -4.80
C VAL A 325 22.93 -14.98 -5.37
N ALA A 326 24.17 -14.85 -4.88
CA ALA A 326 25.17 -15.88 -5.10
C ALA A 326 24.91 -17.04 -4.14
N ALA A 327 24.79 -18.26 -4.67
CA ALA A 327 24.45 -19.45 -3.91
C ALA A 327 25.54 -20.52 -4.12
N ALA A 328 26.19 -20.93 -3.03
CA ALA A 328 27.07 -22.08 -3.05
C ALA A 328 26.24 -23.36 -2.84
N VAL A 329 26.33 -24.28 -3.79
CA VAL A 329 25.55 -25.52 -3.83
C VAL A 329 26.51 -26.72 -3.84
N GLY A 330 26.10 -27.80 -3.18
CA GLY A 330 26.74 -29.10 -3.16
C GLY A 330 26.10 -30.06 -4.16
N LYS A 331 26.14 -31.36 -3.84
CA LYS A 331 25.61 -32.41 -4.69
C LYS A 331 24.11 -32.21 -5.00
N GLY A 332 23.78 -32.23 -6.27
CA GLY A 332 22.40 -32.07 -6.76
C GLY A 332 22.35 -31.76 -8.24
N ASP A 333 21.50 -30.86 -8.62
CA ASP A 333 21.25 -30.49 -10.03
C ASP A 333 22.48 -29.91 -10.74
N PHE A 334 23.36 -29.24 -9.98
CA PHE A 334 24.52 -28.50 -10.52
C PHE A 334 25.85 -29.22 -10.25
N VAL A 335 25.88 -30.15 -9.29
CA VAL A 335 27.09 -30.88 -8.87
C VAL A 335 26.80 -32.37 -8.75
N TYR A 336 27.56 -33.19 -9.48
CA TYR A 336 27.36 -34.66 -9.51
C TYR A 336 28.26 -35.44 -8.53
N GLY A 337 29.33 -34.81 -8.02
CA GLY A 337 30.31 -35.44 -7.12
C GLY A 337 30.12 -35.13 -5.63
N TYR A 338 30.71 -35.94 -4.77
CA TYR A 338 30.83 -35.62 -3.35
C TYR A 338 32.09 -34.80 -3.09
N GLY A 339 32.02 -33.85 -2.15
CA GLY A 339 33.17 -33.01 -1.78
C GLY A 339 33.54 -31.97 -2.84
N ILE A 340 32.66 -31.76 -3.82
CA ILE A 340 32.77 -30.70 -4.81
C ILE A 340 31.60 -29.73 -4.58
N THR A 341 31.89 -28.45 -4.66
CA THR A 341 30.88 -27.38 -4.57
C THR A 341 30.90 -26.48 -5.78
N HIS A 342 29.86 -25.76 -6.00
CA HIS A 342 29.71 -24.86 -7.13
C HIS A 342 28.95 -23.59 -6.72
N VAL A 343 29.27 -22.45 -7.32
CA VAL A 343 28.60 -21.21 -7.08
C VAL A 343 27.77 -20.84 -8.30
N ILE A 344 26.47 -20.69 -8.08
CA ILE A 344 25.50 -20.27 -9.10
C ILE A 344 24.92 -18.90 -8.73
N LEU A 345 24.37 -18.20 -9.72
CA LEU A 345 23.64 -16.94 -9.50
C LEU A 345 22.14 -17.16 -9.56
N LEU A 346 21.45 -16.77 -8.49
CA LEU A 346 19.99 -16.79 -8.42
C LEU A 346 19.46 -15.39 -8.71
N ALA A 347 18.43 -15.31 -9.55
CA ALA A 347 17.79 -14.06 -9.94
C ALA A 347 16.29 -14.24 -10.17
N GLY A 348 15.52 -13.25 -9.78
CA GLY A 348 14.07 -13.27 -9.90
C GLY A 348 13.43 -14.37 -9.05
N TYR A 349 12.18 -14.18 -8.69
CA TYR A 349 11.39 -15.19 -7.96
C TYR A 349 9.99 -15.22 -8.52
N ASN A 350 9.52 -16.40 -8.86
CA ASN A 350 8.16 -16.59 -9.36
C ASN A 350 7.56 -17.87 -8.77
N ASN A 351 6.56 -17.71 -7.90
CA ASN A 351 5.71 -18.80 -7.39
C ASN A 351 6.48 -20.06 -6.98
N GLY A 352 7.53 -19.88 -6.16
CA GLY A 352 8.39 -20.99 -5.68
C GLY A 352 9.55 -21.33 -6.60
N TYR A 353 9.70 -20.64 -7.73
CA TYR A 353 10.80 -20.85 -8.67
C TYR A 353 11.73 -19.64 -8.74
N VAL A 354 13.01 -19.88 -8.99
CA VAL A 354 14.05 -18.88 -9.17
C VAL A 354 14.82 -19.18 -10.46
N TYR A 355 15.21 -18.15 -11.21
CA TYR A 355 16.06 -18.34 -12.36
C TYR A 355 17.52 -18.51 -11.93
N VAL A 356 18.18 -19.55 -12.43
CA VAL A 356 19.57 -19.86 -12.17
C VAL A 356 20.41 -19.51 -13.39
N TYR A 357 21.51 -18.79 -13.16
CA TYR A 357 22.62 -18.70 -14.09
C TYR A 357 23.75 -19.58 -13.57
N ASP A 358 24.06 -20.64 -14.29
CA ASP A 358 25.17 -21.55 -13.99
C ASP A 358 26.40 -21.11 -14.78
N PRO A 359 27.47 -20.62 -14.15
CA PRO A 359 28.67 -20.22 -14.86
C PRO A 359 29.46 -21.40 -15.47
N LEU A 360 29.26 -22.63 -14.99
CA LEU A 360 29.94 -23.81 -15.50
C LEU A 360 29.22 -24.43 -16.69
N ASP A 361 27.90 -24.54 -16.63
CA ASP A 361 27.11 -25.21 -17.67
C ASP A 361 25.93 -24.32 -18.12
N PRO A 362 26.06 -23.64 -19.29
CA PRO A 362 25.01 -22.76 -19.80
C PRO A 362 23.69 -23.49 -20.12
N TYR A 363 23.71 -24.82 -20.34
CA TYR A 363 22.50 -25.61 -20.59
C TYR A 363 21.68 -25.84 -19.33
N LYS A 364 22.24 -25.54 -18.15
CA LYS A 364 21.53 -25.55 -16.86
C LYS A 364 20.93 -24.20 -16.48
N ASN A 365 21.11 -23.17 -17.29
CA ASN A 365 20.41 -21.91 -17.06
C ASN A 365 18.90 -22.13 -17.21
N GLY A 366 18.12 -21.70 -16.24
CA GLY A 366 16.68 -21.91 -16.25
C GLY A 366 16.02 -21.74 -14.88
N TYR A 367 14.71 -22.03 -14.83
CA TYR A 367 13.94 -21.97 -13.60
C TYR A 367 14.03 -23.27 -12.80
N TYR A 368 14.39 -23.15 -11.53
CA TYR A 368 14.45 -24.24 -10.57
C TYR A 368 13.59 -23.93 -9.36
N SER A 369 13.04 -24.95 -8.70
CA SER A 369 12.38 -24.79 -7.42
C SER A 369 13.36 -24.24 -6.39
N ILE A 370 12.94 -23.21 -5.65
CA ILE A 370 13.77 -22.66 -4.58
C ILE A 370 13.99 -23.69 -3.46
N ASP A 371 13.03 -24.61 -3.25
CA ASP A 371 13.18 -25.72 -2.31
C ASP A 371 14.32 -26.67 -2.74
N SER A 372 14.42 -26.96 -4.06
CA SER A 372 15.53 -27.76 -4.59
C SER A 372 16.86 -27.07 -4.34
N ILE A 373 16.96 -25.77 -4.65
CA ILE A 373 18.18 -25.00 -4.40
C ILE A 373 18.54 -24.99 -2.91
N TRP A 374 17.58 -24.75 -2.04
CA TRP A 374 17.80 -24.74 -0.58
C TRP A 374 18.30 -26.08 -0.06
N ASN A 375 17.72 -27.19 -0.54
CA ASN A 375 18.12 -28.53 -0.13
C ASN A 375 19.49 -28.98 -0.66
N GLN A 376 20.01 -28.30 -1.70
CA GLN A 376 21.33 -28.53 -2.29
C GLN A 376 22.40 -27.57 -1.76
N GLN A 377 22.10 -26.74 -0.76
CA GLN A 377 23.08 -25.80 -0.21
C GLN A 377 24.38 -26.50 0.20
N SER A 378 25.51 -25.83 -0.03
CA SER A 378 26.83 -26.36 0.33
C SER A 378 26.99 -26.50 1.84
N SER A 379 27.65 -27.52 2.26
CA SER A 379 28.15 -27.74 3.64
C SER A 379 29.66 -27.62 3.74
N ASP A 380 30.36 -27.22 2.67
CA ASP A 380 31.79 -27.04 2.65
C ASP A 380 32.23 -25.87 3.56
N TYR A 381 33.31 -26.05 4.29
CA TYR A 381 33.82 -25.05 5.22
C TYR A 381 34.12 -23.71 4.56
N GLY A 382 34.71 -23.71 3.34
CA GLY A 382 35.04 -22.50 2.62
C GLY A 382 33.80 -21.72 2.16
N ASP A 383 32.73 -22.43 1.82
CA ASP A 383 31.47 -21.85 1.38
C ASP A 383 30.64 -21.30 2.55
N LEU A 384 30.85 -21.86 3.76
CA LEU A 384 30.14 -21.39 4.97
C LEU A 384 30.83 -20.21 5.67
N GLN A 385 32.06 -19.88 5.26
CA GLN A 385 32.72 -18.70 5.77
C GLN A 385 31.92 -17.46 5.53
N ASN A 386 32.13 -16.43 6.34
CA ASN A 386 31.45 -15.12 6.21
C ASN A 386 29.91 -15.21 6.12
N GLY A 387 29.32 -16.24 6.76
CA GLY A 387 27.86 -16.42 6.82
C GLY A 387 27.23 -16.96 5.53
N GLY A 388 27.99 -17.75 4.73
CA GLY A 388 27.39 -18.46 3.58
C GLY A 388 26.40 -19.55 4.00
N PRO A 389 25.81 -20.28 3.02
CA PRO A 389 26.18 -20.35 1.60
C PRO A 389 25.49 -19.35 0.67
N PHE A 390 24.58 -18.49 1.15
CA PHE A 390 23.83 -17.54 0.33
C PHE A 390 24.23 -16.09 0.63
N PHE A 391 24.52 -15.31 -0.42
CA PHE A 391 24.89 -13.90 -0.33
C PHE A 391 23.98 -13.05 -1.25
N ALA A 392 23.11 -12.24 -0.67
CA ALA A 392 22.12 -11.43 -1.39
C ALA A 392 22.59 -9.97 -1.51
N PHE A 393 22.81 -9.51 -2.72
CA PHE A 393 23.27 -8.16 -3.07
C PHE A 393 22.14 -7.20 -3.41
#